data_d9f418f6185d393f9ce73b19e21a47a4
#
_entry.id   d9f418f6185d393f9ce73b19e21a47a4
#
_cell.length_a   1.000
_cell.length_b   1.000
_cell.length_c   1.000
_cell.angle_alpha   90.00
_cell.angle_beta   90.00
_cell.angle_gamma   90.00
#
_symmetry.space_group_name_H-M   'P 1'
#
loop_
_entity.id
_entity.type
_entity.pdbx_description
1 polymer ?
#
loop_
_entity_poly.entity_id
_entity_poly.type
_entity_poly.pdbx_seq_one_letter_code
_entity_poly.pdbx_strand_id
1 'polypeptide(L)'
;MMSKIFGITGVRISGGNMEEEKRELSANEIQKLLPHRYPMLMLDKLILLPRKGATQIEPGMRVAGVKNITFNEPYFTGHFPGNPIMPGVLIVEALAQCACAGGLILEENKGKLGLFTGIDKMKFRRQVVPGDVLLLEIEFLAYRRGMGKVEVRASVDGAVAAEGIIRFALVENNG
;
A
#
# COMPACT_ATOMS: atom_id res chain seq x y z
N MET A 1 -27.64 -8.23 14.68
CA MET A 1 -26.42 -8.05 15.49
C MET A 1 -25.20 -8.41 14.65
N MET A 2 -25.11 -7.89 13.40
CA MET A 2 -24.04 -8.17 12.41
C MET A 2 -23.55 -6.90 11.67
N SER A 3 -23.59 -5.73 12.31
CA SER A 3 -23.26 -4.45 11.66
C SER A 3 -22.02 -3.73 12.22
N LYS A 4 -21.12 -4.46 12.90
CA LYS A 4 -19.91 -3.85 13.51
C LYS A 4 -18.58 -4.46 13.03
N ILE A 5 -18.55 -5.30 12.00
CA ILE A 5 -17.32 -5.97 11.54
C ILE A 5 -16.60 -5.23 10.41
N PHE A 6 -17.25 -4.31 9.71
CA PHE A 6 -16.64 -3.51 8.66
C PHE A 6 -16.69 -2.01 8.99
N GLY A 7 -16.01 -1.64 10.08
CA GLY A 7 -15.78 -0.23 10.43
C GLY A 7 -14.70 0.43 9.55
N ILE A 8 -14.76 0.23 8.22
CA ILE A 8 -14.01 1.04 7.24
C ILE A 8 -14.74 2.38 7.00
N THR A 9 -15.74 2.68 7.81
CA THR A 9 -16.36 4.00 7.87
C THR A 9 -15.67 4.82 8.95
N GLY A 10 -14.51 5.44 8.65
CA GLY A 10 -13.95 6.34 9.62
C GLY A 10 -12.45 6.59 9.57
N VAL A 11 -11.82 6.67 8.39
CA VAL A 11 -10.63 7.51 8.31
C VAL A 11 -11.14 8.96 8.42
N ARG A 12 -11.26 9.48 9.64
CA ARG A 12 -11.48 10.92 9.86
C ARG A 12 -10.20 11.64 9.45
N ILE A 13 -10.21 12.18 8.24
CA ILE A 13 -9.25 13.20 7.84
C ILE A 13 -9.75 14.50 8.48
N SER A 14 -9.08 14.93 9.55
CA SER A 14 -9.35 16.24 10.15
C SER A 14 -8.83 17.32 9.20
N GLY A 15 -9.74 18.14 8.67
CA GLY A 15 -9.43 19.41 8.04
C GLY A 15 -9.73 19.49 6.55
N GLY A 16 -10.86 20.09 6.20
CA GLY A 16 -11.15 20.59 4.85
C GLY A 16 -12.42 20.01 4.23
N ASN A 17 -13.48 20.83 4.14
CA ASN A 17 -14.69 20.57 3.37
C ASN A 17 -14.36 20.41 1.89
N MET A 18 -14.27 19.19 1.40
CA MET A 18 -14.52 18.80 0.01
C MET A 18 -14.90 17.31 0.05
N GLU A 19 -16.02 16.94 -0.54
CA GLU A 19 -16.42 15.54 -0.76
C GLU A 19 -15.33 14.85 -1.59
N GLU A 20 -14.46 14.09 -0.93
CA GLU A 20 -13.53 13.18 -1.60
C GLU A 20 -14.36 12.05 -2.19
N GLU A 21 -14.56 12.11 -3.50
CA GLU A 21 -15.18 11.04 -4.28
C GLU A 21 -14.35 9.77 -4.05
N LYS A 22 -14.89 8.84 -3.25
CA LYS A 22 -14.23 7.57 -2.89
C LYS A 22 -14.11 6.71 -4.14
N ARG A 23 -13.00 6.83 -4.83
CA ARG A 23 -12.67 6.01 -5.99
C ARG A 23 -11.83 4.81 -5.53
N GLU A 24 -12.28 3.62 -5.83
CA GLU A 24 -11.56 2.38 -5.55
C GLU A 24 -10.98 1.81 -6.85
N LEU A 25 -9.84 1.10 -6.78
CA LEU A 25 -9.29 0.31 -7.88
C LEU A 25 -9.26 -1.17 -7.51
N SER A 26 -9.76 -1.98 -8.40
CA SER A 26 -9.70 -3.45 -8.35
C SER A 26 -8.30 -3.96 -8.66
N ALA A 27 -8.04 -5.25 -8.37
CA ALA A 27 -6.79 -5.92 -8.71
C ALA A 27 -6.45 -5.83 -10.22
N ASN A 28 -7.44 -5.94 -11.09
CA ASN A 28 -7.23 -5.83 -12.54
C ASN A 28 -6.79 -4.42 -12.97
N GLU A 29 -7.29 -3.38 -12.32
CA GLU A 29 -6.88 -1.99 -12.57
C GLU A 29 -5.49 -1.71 -12.00
N ILE A 30 -5.17 -2.28 -10.83
CA ILE A 30 -3.84 -2.19 -10.21
C ILE A 30 -2.78 -2.83 -11.11
N GLN A 31 -3.07 -3.97 -11.75
CA GLN A 31 -2.15 -4.61 -12.70
C GLN A 31 -1.85 -3.79 -13.95
N LYS A 32 -2.66 -2.77 -14.26
CA LYS A 32 -2.36 -1.82 -15.35
C LYS A 32 -1.39 -0.73 -14.90
N LEU A 33 -1.26 -0.51 -13.59
CA LEU A 33 -0.34 0.46 -12.99
C LEU A 33 0.99 -0.18 -12.59
N LEU A 34 0.92 -1.36 -11.94
CA LEU A 34 2.08 -2.06 -11.41
C LEU A 34 2.55 -3.17 -12.36
N PRO A 35 3.86 -3.33 -12.57
CA PRO A 35 4.41 -4.44 -13.37
C PRO A 35 4.32 -5.80 -12.66
N HIS A 36 4.13 -5.79 -11.33
CA HIS A 36 4.08 -6.99 -10.51
C HIS A 36 2.96 -7.94 -10.93
N ARG A 37 3.25 -9.25 -10.89
CA ARG A 37 2.30 -10.34 -11.15
C ARG A 37 2.46 -11.40 -10.05
N TYR A 38 1.58 -12.38 -10.03
CA TYR A 38 1.73 -13.53 -9.14
C TYR A 38 3.13 -14.16 -9.28
N PRO A 39 3.81 -14.50 -8.19
CA PRO A 39 3.37 -14.41 -6.79
C PRO A 39 3.75 -13.09 -6.08
N MET A 40 4.31 -12.10 -6.78
CA MET A 40 4.85 -10.86 -6.21
C MET A 40 3.83 -9.70 -6.13
N LEU A 41 2.65 -9.82 -6.71
CA LEU A 41 1.61 -8.80 -6.54
C LEU A 41 1.00 -8.90 -5.14
N MET A 42 1.30 -7.91 -4.29
CA MET A 42 0.91 -7.85 -2.87
C MET A 42 -0.18 -6.81 -2.58
N LEU A 43 -0.96 -6.43 -3.59
CA LEU A 43 -2.02 -5.43 -3.46
C LEU A 43 -3.27 -5.93 -4.15
N ASP A 44 -4.36 -6.12 -3.39
CA ASP A 44 -5.62 -6.64 -3.92
C ASP A 44 -6.59 -5.51 -4.28
N LYS A 45 -6.51 -4.37 -3.59
CA LYS A 45 -7.41 -3.23 -3.79
C LYS A 45 -6.75 -1.91 -3.36
N LEU A 46 -6.99 -0.83 -4.08
CA LEU A 46 -6.81 0.53 -3.57
C LEU A 46 -8.17 1.07 -3.15
N ILE A 47 -8.26 1.64 -1.95
CA ILE A 47 -9.50 2.12 -1.34
C ILE A 47 -9.49 3.62 -1.04
N LEU A 48 -8.32 4.27 -1.12
CA LEU A 48 -8.13 5.71 -1.07
C LEU A 48 -7.12 6.09 -2.15
N LEU A 49 -7.47 7.04 -2.96
CA LEU A 49 -6.65 7.53 -4.08
C LEU A 49 -6.30 9.00 -3.88
N PRO A 50 -5.29 9.52 -4.59
CA PRO A 50 -5.04 10.95 -4.68
C PRO A 50 -6.31 11.69 -5.10
N ARG A 51 -6.48 12.91 -4.61
CA ARG A 51 -7.63 13.75 -4.97
C ARG A 51 -7.81 13.85 -6.49
N LYS A 52 -9.05 13.96 -6.94
CA LYS A 52 -9.37 14.14 -8.36
C LYS A 52 -8.69 15.41 -8.90
N GLY A 53 -8.00 15.26 -10.03
CA GLY A 53 -7.26 16.35 -10.65
C GLY A 53 -5.84 16.57 -10.11
N ALA A 54 -5.37 15.75 -9.17
CA ALA A 54 -3.95 15.73 -8.81
C ALA A 54 -3.13 15.27 -10.02
N THR A 55 -2.12 16.05 -10.39
CA THR A 55 -1.23 15.75 -11.54
C THR A 55 0.12 15.23 -11.11
N GLN A 56 0.55 15.53 -9.90
CA GLN A 56 1.86 15.18 -9.34
C GLN A 56 1.76 14.74 -7.89
N ILE A 57 2.81 14.09 -7.39
CA ILE A 57 2.97 13.73 -5.99
C ILE A 57 3.26 15.00 -5.18
N GLU A 58 2.44 15.26 -4.16
CA GLU A 58 2.60 16.38 -3.24
C GLU A 58 2.79 15.87 -1.80
N PRO A 59 3.55 16.58 -0.95
CA PRO A 59 3.61 16.29 0.47
C PRO A 59 2.21 16.32 1.11
N GLY A 60 1.91 15.33 1.97
CA GLY A 60 0.59 15.16 2.58
C GLY A 60 -0.41 14.39 1.72
N MET A 61 -0.08 14.03 0.48
CA MET A 61 -0.92 13.13 -0.33
C MET A 61 -1.00 11.76 0.34
N ARG A 62 -2.24 11.22 0.42
CA ARG A 62 -2.50 9.93 1.05
C ARG A 62 -3.08 8.94 0.08
N VAL A 63 -2.70 7.69 0.25
CA VAL A 63 -3.29 6.53 -0.42
C VAL A 63 -3.46 5.40 0.59
N ALA A 64 -4.46 4.55 0.36
CA ALA A 64 -4.64 3.35 1.15
C ALA A 64 -5.04 2.18 0.25
N GLY A 65 -4.62 0.99 0.65
CA GLY A 65 -4.91 -0.25 -0.04
C GLY A 65 -5.18 -1.41 0.91
N VAL A 66 -5.54 -2.52 0.34
CA VAL A 66 -5.86 -3.76 1.06
C VAL A 66 -5.09 -4.92 0.45
N LYS A 67 -4.50 -5.74 1.32
CA LYS A 67 -4.02 -7.10 1.00
C LYS A 67 -4.77 -8.10 1.86
N ASN A 68 -5.49 -9.02 1.22
CA ASN A 68 -6.09 -10.16 1.89
C ASN A 68 -5.04 -11.25 2.09
N ILE A 69 -4.88 -11.72 3.30
CA ILE A 69 -3.90 -12.74 3.64
C ILE A 69 -4.58 -14.10 3.57
N THR A 70 -4.45 -14.77 2.41
CA THR A 70 -5.06 -16.08 2.22
C THR A 70 -4.07 -17.20 2.54
N PHE A 71 -4.59 -18.37 2.95
CA PHE A 71 -3.73 -19.54 3.21
C PHE A 71 -3.01 -20.05 1.95
N ASN A 72 -3.51 -19.67 0.76
CA ASN A 72 -2.95 -20.07 -0.53
C ASN A 72 -1.72 -19.27 -0.98
N GLU A 73 -1.26 -18.32 -0.17
CA GLU A 73 -0.04 -17.57 -0.48
C GLU A 73 1.19 -18.51 -0.45
N PRO A 74 2.01 -18.53 -1.51
CA PRO A 74 3.08 -19.53 -1.66
C PRO A 74 4.14 -19.46 -0.57
N TYR A 75 4.36 -18.31 0.05
CA TYR A 75 5.37 -18.15 1.11
C TYR A 75 4.99 -18.89 2.40
N PHE A 76 3.72 -19.24 2.62
CA PHE A 76 3.32 -20.00 3.81
C PHE A 76 3.77 -21.46 3.80
N THR A 77 4.15 -22.00 2.64
CA THR A 77 4.73 -23.35 2.58
C THR A 77 6.07 -23.44 3.32
N GLY A 78 6.79 -22.33 3.42
CA GLY A 78 8.12 -22.26 4.05
C GLY A 78 8.20 -21.33 5.27
N HIS A 79 7.26 -20.43 5.47
CA HIS A 79 7.36 -19.39 6.52
C HIS A 79 6.15 -19.39 7.48
N PHE A 80 5.96 -20.37 8.37
CA PHE A 80 6.79 -21.57 8.64
C PHE A 80 5.90 -22.80 8.57
N PRO A 81 6.44 -24.01 8.27
CA PRO A 81 5.64 -25.24 8.28
C PRO A 81 4.89 -25.42 9.60
N GLY A 82 3.57 -25.56 9.53
CA GLY A 82 2.69 -25.70 10.70
C GLY A 82 2.41 -24.41 11.49
N ASN A 83 3.08 -23.28 11.15
CA ASN A 83 2.88 -21.98 11.79
C ASN A 83 2.98 -20.84 10.73
N PRO A 84 1.95 -20.66 9.90
CA PRO A 84 1.99 -19.71 8.78
C PRO A 84 1.97 -18.27 9.28
N ILE A 85 3.06 -17.56 9.01
CA ILE A 85 3.23 -16.14 9.33
C ILE A 85 3.69 -15.42 8.07
N MET A 86 3.07 -14.30 7.71
CA MET A 86 3.53 -13.48 6.57
C MET A 86 4.92 -12.93 6.86
N PRO A 87 5.91 -13.13 5.97
CA PRO A 87 7.23 -12.53 6.13
C PRO A 87 7.13 -11.01 6.28
N GLY A 88 7.81 -10.44 7.28
CA GLY A 88 7.79 -8.99 7.50
C GLY A 88 8.25 -8.19 6.28
N VAL A 89 9.23 -8.71 5.53
CA VAL A 89 9.71 -8.09 4.29
C VAL A 89 8.63 -8.03 3.20
N LEU A 90 7.68 -8.97 3.18
CA LEU A 90 6.56 -8.93 2.24
C LEU A 90 5.46 -7.95 2.69
N ILE A 91 5.35 -7.64 3.99
CA ILE A 91 4.52 -6.53 4.47
C ILE A 91 5.10 -5.20 3.96
N VAL A 92 6.42 -5.05 4.00
CA VAL A 92 7.11 -3.86 3.45
C VAL A 92 6.89 -3.75 1.94
N GLU A 93 6.96 -4.87 1.22
CA GLU A 93 6.68 -4.92 -0.23
C GLU A 93 5.23 -4.50 -0.53
N ALA A 94 4.25 -5.02 0.22
CA ALA A 94 2.85 -4.62 0.04
C ALA A 94 2.65 -3.11 0.25
N LEU A 95 3.29 -2.52 1.27
CA LEU A 95 3.29 -1.08 1.52
C LEU A 95 3.93 -0.29 0.38
N ALA A 96 5.04 -0.79 -0.16
CA ALA A 96 5.72 -0.14 -1.29
C ALA A 96 4.89 -0.20 -2.57
N GLN A 97 4.24 -1.33 -2.85
CA GLN A 97 3.34 -1.45 -4.00
C GLN A 97 2.14 -0.52 -3.88
N CYS A 98 1.58 -0.37 -2.67
CA CYS A 98 0.50 0.57 -2.40
C CYS A 98 0.95 2.02 -2.67
N ALA A 99 2.12 2.43 -2.19
CA ALA A 99 2.70 3.74 -2.46
C ALA A 99 2.97 3.95 -3.96
N CYS A 100 3.56 2.94 -4.61
CA CYS A 100 3.87 2.96 -6.04
C CYS A 100 2.59 3.13 -6.88
N ALA A 101 1.55 2.33 -6.63
CA ALA A 101 0.29 2.43 -7.35
C ALA A 101 -0.36 3.81 -7.18
N GLY A 102 -0.31 4.38 -5.96
CA GLY A 102 -0.80 5.74 -5.69
C GLY A 102 -0.02 6.83 -6.41
N GLY A 103 1.29 6.64 -6.62
CA GLY A 103 2.12 7.57 -7.39
C GLY A 103 1.97 7.42 -8.91
N LEU A 104 1.86 6.18 -9.40
CA LEU A 104 1.78 5.87 -10.83
C LEU A 104 0.41 6.15 -11.46
N ILE A 105 -0.66 6.29 -10.66
CA ILE A 105 -1.98 6.70 -11.16
C ILE A 105 -1.97 8.15 -11.67
N LEU A 106 -1.01 8.96 -11.23
CA LEU A 106 -0.87 10.35 -11.65
C LEU A 106 -0.27 10.41 -13.06
N GLU A 107 -0.82 11.30 -13.90
CA GLU A 107 -0.48 11.37 -15.33
C GLU A 107 1.04 11.53 -15.58
N GLU A 108 1.69 12.36 -14.78
CA GLU A 108 3.14 12.64 -14.86
C GLU A 108 4.02 11.40 -14.63
N ASN A 109 3.47 10.37 -13.96
CA ASN A 109 4.22 9.17 -13.55
C ASN A 109 3.79 7.89 -14.28
N LYS A 110 2.85 7.97 -15.20
CA LYS A 110 2.40 6.80 -15.96
C LYS A 110 3.55 6.11 -16.67
N GLY A 111 3.55 4.78 -16.59
CA GLY A 111 4.55 3.93 -17.24
C GLY A 111 5.92 3.89 -16.58
N LYS A 112 6.15 4.66 -15.51
CA LYS A 112 7.38 4.59 -14.74
C LYS A 112 7.43 3.34 -13.87
N LEU A 113 8.63 3.01 -13.40
CA LEU A 113 8.90 1.91 -12.46
C LEU A 113 9.31 2.48 -11.11
N GLY A 114 8.71 1.96 -10.03
CA GLY A 114 9.09 2.31 -8.65
C GLY A 114 10.16 1.37 -8.12
N LEU A 115 11.27 1.91 -7.66
CA LEU A 115 12.37 1.16 -7.06
C LEU A 115 12.62 1.61 -5.63
N PHE A 116 12.91 0.65 -4.73
CA PHE A 116 13.38 0.98 -3.39
C PHE A 116 14.73 1.69 -3.44
N THR A 117 14.89 2.75 -2.64
CA THR A 117 16.19 3.41 -2.41
C THR A 117 16.57 3.42 -0.94
N GLY A 118 15.66 3.04 -0.05
CA GLY A 118 15.94 2.89 1.37
C GLY A 118 14.70 2.55 2.19
N ILE A 119 14.93 1.93 3.33
CA ILE A 119 13.92 1.59 4.33
C ILE A 119 14.45 2.06 5.68
N ASP A 120 13.74 2.99 6.32
CA ASP A 120 14.18 3.59 7.57
C ASP A 120 13.17 3.30 8.70
N LYS A 121 13.67 3.04 9.90
CA LYS A 121 12.89 2.95 11.14
C LYS A 121 11.72 1.97 11.07
N MET A 122 11.81 0.95 10.23
CA MET A 122 10.75 -0.07 10.10
C MET A 122 10.65 -0.86 11.40
N LYS A 123 9.43 -0.97 11.91
CA LYS A 123 9.09 -1.72 13.11
C LYS A 123 7.96 -2.69 12.80
N PHE A 124 8.10 -3.92 13.25
CA PHE A 124 7.08 -4.97 13.19
C PHE A 124 6.54 -5.17 14.60
N ARG A 125 5.21 -5.00 14.77
CA ARG A 125 4.59 -4.98 16.10
C ARG A 125 3.65 -6.16 16.34
N ARG A 126 3.18 -6.76 15.27
CA ARG A 126 2.23 -7.86 15.29
C ARG A 126 2.53 -8.82 14.14
N GLN A 127 2.38 -10.12 14.38
CA GLN A 127 2.37 -11.13 13.31
C GLN A 127 1.11 -10.96 12.45
N VAL A 128 1.25 -11.22 11.16
CA VAL A 128 0.17 -11.26 10.17
C VAL A 128 0.04 -12.71 9.71
N VAL A 129 -1.16 -13.25 9.80
CA VAL A 129 -1.45 -14.68 9.59
C VAL A 129 -2.59 -14.88 8.59
N PRO A 130 -2.79 -16.08 8.02
CA PRO A 130 -3.92 -16.37 7.16
C PRO A 130 -5.26 -16.04 7.82
N GLY A 131 -6.14 -15.37 7.08
CA GLY A 131 -7.42 -14.84 7.54
C GLY A 131 -7.39 -13.36 7.93
N ASP A 132 -6.20 -12.76 8.12
CA ASP A 132 -6.09 -11.32 8.34
C ASP A 132 -6.41 -10.54 7.06
N VAL A 133 -6.94 -9.33 7.25
CA VAL A 133 -7.07 -8.30 6.21
C VAL A 133 -6.12 -7.18 6.56
N LEU A 134 -5.07 -7.02 5.76
CA LEU A 134 -4.03 -6.02 5.99
C LEU A 134 -4.42 -4.71 5.32
N LEU A 135 -4.70 -3.68 6.13
CA LEU A 135 -4.90 -2.31 5.67
C LEU A 135 -3.53 -1.66 5.51
N LEU A 136 -3.28 -1.10 4.34
CA LEU A 136 -2.04 -0.43 3.96
C LEU A 136 -2.32 1.08 3.85
N GLU A 137 -1.65 1.89 4.66
CA GLU A 137 -1.81 3.34 4.69
C GLU A 137 -0.48 4.01 4.36
N ILE A 138 -0.51 4.98 3.46
CA ILE A 138 0.66 5.67 2.92
C ILE A 138 0.42 7.18 3.00
N GLU A 139 1.42 7.92 3.47
CA GLU A 139 1.47 9.38 3.37
C GLU A 139 2.77 9.79 2.68
N PHE A 140 2.66 10.54 1.58
CA PHE A 140 3.81 11.07 0.88
C PHE A 140 4.38 12.27 1.64
N LEU A 141 5.62 12.15 2.11
CA LEU A 141 6.31 13.20 2.88
C LEU A 141 7.10 14.15 2.00
N ALA A 142 7.67 13.64 0.91
CA ALA A 142 8.44 14.41 -0.04
C ALA A 142 8.53 13.69 -1.39
N TYR A 143 8.59 14.48 -2.46
CA TYR A 143 8.89 14.00 -3.81
C TYR A 143 9.61 15.08 -4.60
N ARG A 144 10.75 14.76 -5.18
CA ARG A 144 11.52 15.69 -6.00
C ARG A 144 12.42 14.94 -6.99
N ARG A 145 12.37 15.31 -8.27
CA ARG A 145 13.23 14.75 -9.33
C ARG A 145 13.21 13.22 -9.38
N GLY A 146 12.03 12.62 -9.30
CA GLY A 146 11.86 11.18 -9.31
C GLY A 146 12.13 10.48 -7.97
N MET A 147 12.72 11.15 -6.98
CA MET A 147 13.01 10.58 -5.65
C MET A 147 11.93 10.94 -4.67
N GLY A 148 11.41 9.96 -3.93
CA GLY A 148 10.34 10.15 -2.98
C GLY A 148 10.58 9.50 -1.62
N LYS A 149 9.81 9.96 -0.65
CA LYS A 149 9.80 9.46 0.72
C LYS A 149 8.35 9.37 1.20
N VAL A 150 7.98 8.24 1.75
CA VAL A 150 6.66 7.99 2.31
C VAL A 150 6.75 7.48 3.74
N GLU A 151 5.82 7.93 4.59
CA GLU A 151 5.48 7.24 5.83
C GLU A 151 4.49 6.14 5.51
N VAL A 152 4.70 4.98 6.11
CA VAL A 152 3.91 3.77 5.82
C VAL A 152 3.44 3.10 7.09
N ARG A 153 2.22 2.57 7.05
CA ARG A 153 1.61 1.83 8.14
C ARG A 153 0.78 0.68 7.60
N ALA A 154 0.99 -0.51 8.13
CA ALA A 154 0.13 -1.67 7.91
C ALA A 154 -0.58 -2.03 9.20
N SER A 155 -1.89 -2.28 9.15
CA SER A 155 -2.69 -2.63 10.32
C SER A 155 -3.69 -3.74 10.01
N VAL A 156 -4.08 -4.49 11.06
CA VAL A 156 -5.13 -5.51 11.03
C VAL A 156 -6.08 -5.22 12.17
N ASP A 157 -7.37 -5.06 11.89
CA ASP A 157 -8.43 -4.72 12.87
C ASP A 157 -8.06 -3.50 13.73
N GLY A 158 -7.37 -2.51 13.15
CA GLY A 158 -6.91 -1.30 13.83
C GLY A 158 -5.61 -1.46 14.63
N ALA A 159 -5.10 -2.68 14.83
CA ALA A 159 -3.81 -2.91 15.47
C ALA A 159 -2.66 -2.81 14.45
N VAL A 160 -1.64 -2.00 14.75
CA VAL A 160 -0.48 -1.81 13.89
C VAL A 160 0.31 -3.10 13.77
N ALA A 161 0.48 -3.59 12.54
CA ALA A 161 1.33 -4.74 12.22
C ALA A 161 2.77 -4.31 11.88
N ALA A 162 2.89 -3.28 11.02
CA ALA A 162 4.19 -2.70 10.67
C ALA A 162 4.05 -1.20 10.42
N GLU A 163 5.10 -0.42 10.70
CA GLU A 163 5.17 1.01 10.41
C GLU A 163 6.61 1.45 10.19
N GLY A 164 6.82 2.49 9.40
CA GLY A 164 8.14 3.04 9.13
C GLY A 164 8.16 4.03 7.98
N ILE A 165 9.34 4.18 7.39
CA ILE A 165 9.58 5.08 6.25
C ILE A 165 10.14 4.26 5.09
N ILE A 166 9.62 4.50 3.90
CA ILE A 166 10.17 3.96 2.65
C ILE A 166 10.65 5.13 1.80
N ARG A 167 11.84 4.97 1.20
CA ARG A 167 12.36 5.84 0.16
C ARG A 167 12.33 5.11 -1.16
N PHE A 168 11.96 5.81 -2.21
CA PHE A 168 11.81 5.23 -3.55
C PHE A 168 12.30 6.18 -4.64
N ALA A 169 12.55 5.63 -5.80
CA ALA A 169 12.74 6.35 -7.04
C ALA A 169 11.71 5.90 -8.07
N LEU A 170 11.14 6.84 -8.82
CA LEU A 170 10.38 6.56 -10.04
C LEU A 170 11.31 6.79 -11.22
N VAL A 171 11.54 5.73 -12.00
CA VAL A 171 12.44 5.72 -13.16
C VAL A 171 11.67 5.34 -14.42
N GLU A 172 12.17 5.71 -15.59
CA GLU A 172 11.59 5.26 -16.85
C GLU A 172 11.69 3.74 -16.97
N ASN A 173 10.62 3.12 -17.44
CA ASN A 173 10.60 1.68 -17.72
C ASN A 173 11.14 1.42 -19.12
N ASN A 174 12.38 0.97 -19.22
CA ASN A 174 13.09 0.73 -20.49
C ASN A 174 13.01 -0.74 -20.94
N GLY A 175 12.03 -1.50 -20.40
CA GLY A 175 11.84 -2.91 -20.72
C GLY A 175 10.57 -3.20 -21.51
#